data_c9a0b4f8bf1bb25f5833cd9aee07d170
#
_entry.id   c9a0b4f8bf1bb25f5833cd9aee07d170
#
_cell.length_a   1.000
_cell.length_b   1.000
_cell.length_c   1.000
_cell.angle_alpha   90.00
_cell.angle_beta   90.00
_cell.angle_gamma   90.00
#
_symmetry.space_group_name_H-M   'P 1'
#
loop_
_entity.id
_entity.type
_entity.pdbx_description
1 polymer ?
#
loop_
_entity_poly.entity_id
_entity_poly.type
_entity_poly.pdbx_seq_one_letter_code
_entity_poly.pdbx_strand_id
1 'polypeptide(L)'
;MLQYESELEISRILVEWYETYKRELPWREKRDPYIIWISEIILQQTRVVQGLEYFLRFTERFPDVASLAAAEEDEVLKYWQGLGYYSRARNLHAAAKSIMERFNGVFPENYKEVLSLKGIGEYTAAAIVSFAWNQPYPVVDGNVYRVLSRLFAVDTPIDTTKGKKQFAELAGMILDPKNAGTHNQAIMELGALQCVPQNPDCGVCPLKDKCMAFASGNVQAYPVKQNKTKTRDRYFHYLYIIYKGQTWMNRRTGKDIWTGLYEFPLIETDHAMDFSGLCETQAFRNLLGDAGKLSITQGLSNVKHTLSHQILYASFYQIEIEQVPESLGNYLSLPCRDIEKYAVPRLIHIYLEKLNGNL
;
A
#
# COMPACT_ATOMS: atom_id res chain seq x y z
N MET A 1 40.39 10.17 -6.61
CA MET A 1 40.63 8.85 -7.26
C MET A 1 40.48 7.73 -6.24
N LEU A 2 41.26 7.64 -5.15
CA LEU A 2 41.13 6.58 -4.12
C LEU A 2 39.75 6.49 -3.44
N GLN A 3 39.07 7.60 -3.17
CA GLN A 3 37.75 7.61 -2.56
C GLN A 3 36.67 7.06 -3.52
N TYR A 4 36.71 7.45 -4.77
CA TYR A 4 35.80 6.97 -5.82
C TYR A 4 35.98 5.46 -6.09
N GLU A 5 37.21 4.95 -6.05
CA GLU A 5 37.48 3.50 -6.15
C GLU A 5 36.90 2.71 -5.00
N SER A 6 36.96 3.28 -3.77
CA SER A 6 36.36 2.68 -2.56
C SER A 6 34.83 2.64 -2.61
N GLU A 7 34.18 3.63 -3.22
CA GLU A 7 32.74 3.73 -3.35
C GLU A 7 32.19 2.74 -4.39
N LEU A 8 32.87 2.61 -5.53
CA LEU A 8 32.56 1.58 -6.54
C LEU A 8 32.81 0.15 -6.06
N GLU A 9 33.73 -0.04 -5.11
CA GLU A 9 33.96 -1.35 -4.47
C GLU A 9 32.73 -1.79 -3.67
N ILE A 10 32.03 -0.87 -2.97
CA ILE A 10 30.77 -1.20 -2.29
C ILE A 10 29.73 -1.70 -3.31
N SER A 11 29.61 -1.00 -4.45
CA SER A 11 28.69 -1.45 -5.51
C SER A 11 29.01 -2.84 -6.01
N ARG A 12 30.29 -3.13 -6.25
CA ARG A 12 30.75 -4.45 -6.71
C ARG A 12 30.40 -5.54 -5.73
N ILE A 13 30.70 -5.35 -4.43
CA ILE A 13 30.38 -6.30 -3.37
C ILE A 13 28.86 -6.56 -3.30
N LEU A 14 28.05 -5.52 -3.40
CA LEU A 14 26.58 -5.62 -3.41
C LEU A 14 26.08 -6.45 -4.59
N VAL A 15 26.57 -6.19 -5.79
CA VAL A 15 26.16 -6.89 -7.02
C VAL A 15 26.61 -8.35 -7.00
N GLU A 16 27.84 -8.66 -6.59
CA GLU A 16 28.34 -10.04 -6.46
C GLU A 16 27.48 -10.85 -5.47
N TRP A 17 27.17 -10.25 -4.32
CA TRP A 17 26.27 -10.88 -3.34
C TRP A 17 24.86 -11.08 -3.92
N TYR A 18 24.32 -10.07 -4.60
CA TYR A 18 22.98 -10.11 -5.17
C TYR A 18 22.84 -11.22 -6.21
N GLU A 19 23.80 -11.39 -7.09
CA GLU A 19 23.76 -12.44 -8.12
C GLU A 19 23.71 -13.86 -7.52
N THR A 20 24.23 -14.03 -6.30
CA THR A 20 24.24 -15.31 -5.60
C THR A 20 22.98 -15.55 -4.76
N TYR A 21 22.44 -14.49 -4.12
CA TYR A 21 21.41 -14.63 -3.07
C TYR A 21 20.05 -14.00 -3.40
N LYS A 22 19.92 -13.37 -4.57
CA LYS A 22 18.66 -12.72 -4.97
C LYS A 22 17.49 -13.72 -5.01
N ARG A 23 16.33 -13.28 -4.55
CA ARG A 23 15.09 -14.03 -4.73
C ARG A 23 14.68 -13.97 -6.20
N GLU A 24 14.18 -15.09 -6.72
CA GLU A 24 13.53 -15.14 -8.03
C GLU A 24 12.13 -14.50 -7.91
N LEU A 25 11.94 -13.38 -8.60
CA LEU A 25 10.69 -12.63 -8.57
C LEU A 25 10.28 -12.28 -10.01
N PRO A 26 9.03 -12.52 -10.42
CA PRO A 26 8.61 -12.44 -11.83
C PRO A 26 8.79 -11.06 -12.47
N TRP A 27 8.81 -9.99 -11.68
CA TRP A 27 9.06 -8.62 -12.15
C TRP A 27 10.52 -8.26 -12.31
N ARG A 28 11.47 -9.10 -11.90
CA ARG A 28 12.92 -8.86 -12.02
C ARG A 28 13.50 -9.34 -13.35
N GLU A 29 12.83 -10.30 -13.98
CA GLU A 29 13.29 -10.89 -15.24
C GLU A 29 12.98 -10.00 -16.46
N LYS A 30 12.00 -9.11 -16.33
CA LYS A 30 11.53 -8.26 -17.41
C LYS A 30 12.01 -6.82 -17.22
N ARG A 31 12.52 -6.21 -18.29
CA ARG A 31 12.84 -4.79 -18.34
C ARG A 31 11.65 -3.93 -18.83
N ASP A 32 10.45 -4.45 -18.70
CA ASP A 32 9.24 -3.75 -19.08
C ASP A 32 8.88 -2.70 -17.99
N PRO A 33 8.89 -1.40 -18.31
CA PRO A 33 8.61 -0.34 -17.34
C PRO A 33 7.21 -0.41 -16.74
N TYR A 34 6.22 -0.93 -17.48
CA TYR A 34 4.88 -1.15 -16.97
C TYR A 34 4.89 -2.23 -15.88
N ILE A 35 5.49 -3.37 -16.12
CA ILE A 35 5.59 -4.49 -15.16
C ILE A 35 6.36 -4.07 -13.90
N ILE A 36 7.46 -3.34 -14.08
CA ILE A 36 8.24 -2.76 -12.98
C ILE A 36 7.36 -1.80 -12.16
N TRP A 37 6.67 -0.89 -12.82
CA TRP A 37 5.80 0.08 -12.16
C TRP A 37 4.69 -0.59 -11.34
N ILE A 38 3.98 -1.59 -11.90
CA ILE A 38 2.95 -2.35 -11.18
C ILE A 38 3.54 -3.00 -9.93
N SER A 39 4.69 -3.67 -10.05
CA SER A 39 5.34 -4.33 -8.91
C SER A 39 5.73 -3.32 -7.83
N GLU A 40 6.33 -2.19 -8.19
CA GLU A 40 6.75 -1.15 -7.25
C GLU A 40 5.56 -0.56 -6.48
N ILE A 41 4.43 -0.31 -7.15
CA ILE A 41 3.24 0.22 -6.49
C ILE A 41 2.58 -0.83 -5.59
N ILE A 42 2.50 -2.09 -6.01
CA ILE A 42 1.93 -3.17 -5.18
C ILE A 42 2.77 -3.39 -3.92
N LEU A 43 4.10 -3.36 -4.05
CA LEU A 43 5.02 -3.63 -2.95
C LEU A 43 5.20 -2.46 -1.97
N GLN A 44 4.66 -1.27 -2.26
CA GLN A 44 4.63 -0.19 -1.28
C GLN A 44 3.87 -0.64 -0.02
N GLN A 45 4.58 -0.76 1.11
CA GLN A 45 4.02 -1.19 2.41
C GLN A 45 3.34 -2.59 2.37
N THR A 46 3.69 -3.42 1.40
CA THR A 46 3.18 -4.79 1.24
C THR A 46 4.36 -5.76 1.21
N ARG A 47 4.28 -6.84 1.98
CA ARG A 47 5.31 -7.88 1.96
C ARG A 47 5.30 -8.62 0.62
N VAL A 48 6.48 -9.01 0.12
CA VAL A 48 6.64 -9.71 -1.17
C VAL A 48 5.74 -10.94 -1.29
N VAL A 49 5.67 -11.78 -0.25
CA VAL A 49 4.82 -12.98 -0.24
C VAL A 49 3.35 -12.65 -0.50
N GLN A 50 2.82 -11.60 0.14
CA GLN A 50 1.45 -11.13 -0.10
C GLN A 50 1.32 -10.45 -1.46
N GLY A 51 2.29 -9.61 -1.83
CA GLY A 51 2.24 -8.82 -3.07
C GLY A 51 2.32 -9.67 -4.33
N LEU A 52 2.98 -10.82 -4.29
CA LEU A 52 3.18 -11.70 -5.45
C LEU A 52 1.85 -12.18 -6.05
N GLU A 53 0.93 -12.67 -5.23
CA GLU A 53 -0.38 -13.14 -5.69
C GLU A 53 -1.18 -12.00 -6.34
N TYR A 54 -1.17 -10.81 -5.71
CA TYR A 54 -1.83 -9.62 -6.26
C TYR A 54 -1.19 -9.17 -7.57
N PHE A 55 0.14 -9.19 -7.66
CA PHE A 55 0.86 -8.84 -8.88
C PHE A 55 0.45 -9.76 -10.04
N LEU A 56 0.48 -11.07 -9.85
CA LEU A 56 0.11 -12.04 -10.89
C LEU A 56 -1.32 -11.82 -11.37
N ARG A 57 -2.29 -11.76 -10.45
CA ARG A 57 -3.70 -11.53 -10.78
C ARG A 57 -3.94 -10.17 -11.45
N PHE A 58 -3.26 -9.12 -10.99
CA PHE A 58 -3.40 -7.79 -11.54
C PHE A 58 -2.83 -7.68 -12.95
N THR A 59 -1.64 -8.24 -13.21
CA THR A 59 -1.01 -8.21 -14.53
C THR A 59 -1.62 -9.19 -15.53
N GLU A 60 -2.28 -10.25 -15.07
CA GLU A 60 -3.11 -11.11 -15.91
C GLU A 60 -4.32 -10.33 -16.45
N ARG A 61 -5.02 -9.59 -15.60
CA ARG A 61 -6.20 -8.81 -16.02
C ARG A 61 -5.84 -7.54 -16.79
N PHE A 62 -4.78 -6.87 -16.38
CA PHE A 62 -4.28 -5.63 -16.96
C PHE A 62 -2.84 -5.84 -17.43
N PRO A 63 -2.62 -6.49 -18.59
CA PRO A 63 -1.29 -6.85 -19.06
C PRO A 63 -0.44 -5.65 -19.52
N ASP A 64 -1.06 -4.50 -19.79
CA ASP A 64 -0.42 -3.29 -20.31
C ASP A 64 -1.12 -2.01 -19.84
N VAL A 65 -0.51 -0.87 -20.18
CA VAL A 65 -1.04 0.46 -19.84
C VAL A 65 -2.42 0.69 -20.44
N ALA A 66 -2.67 0.21 -21.67
CA ALA A 66 -3.91 0.46 -22.39
C ALA A 66 -5.09 -0.27 -21.74
N SER A 67 -4.92 -1.54 -21.39
CA SER A 67 -5.93 -2.35 -20.71
C SER A 67 -6.26 -1.78 -19.32
N LEU A 68 -5.24 -1.29 -18.58
CA LEU A 68 -5.45 -0.65 -17.29
C LEU A 68 -6.18 0.69 -17.44
N ALA A 69 -5.80 1.52 -18.41
CA ALA A 69 -6.42 2.83 -18.67
C ALA A 69 -7.87 2.72 -19.11
N ALA A 70 -8.20 1.71 -19.90
CA ALA A 70 -9.55 1.46 -20.42
C ALA A 70 -10.51 0.84 -19.40
N ALA A 71 -10.01 0.30 -18.31
CA ALA A 71 -10.82 -0.33 -17.26
C ALA A 71 -11.67 0.72 -16.52
N GLU A 72 -12.78 0.26 -15.92
CA GLU A 72 -13.52 1.08 -14.97
C GLU A 72 -12.79 1.13 -13.61
N GLU A 73 -12.87 2.26 -12.92
CA GLU A 73 -12.18 2.44 -11.62
C GLU A 73 -12.63 1.37 -10.60
N ASP A 74 -13.91 1.02 -10.60
CA ASP A 74 -14.46 0.02 -9.69
C ASP A 74 -13.85 -1.38 -9.93
N GLU A 75 -13.57 -1.72 -11.19
CA GLU A 75 -12.88 -2.97 -11.53
C GLU A 75 -11.43 -2.96 -11.01
N VAL A 76 -10.70 -1.88 -11.23
CA VAL A 76 -9.33 -1.74 -10.72
C VAL A 76 -9.29 -1.84 -9.20
N LEU A 77 -10.23 -1.19 -8.50
CA LEU A 77 -10.35 -1.27 -7.05
C LEU A 77 -10.73 -2.68 -6.58
N LYS A 78 -11.52 -3.42 -7.37
CA LYS A 78 -11.88 -4.82 -7.06
C LYS A 78 -10.67 -5.74 -7.12
N TYR A 79 -9.82 -5.62 -8.14
CA TYR A 79 -8.56 -6.38 -8.23
C TYR A 79 -7.55 -5.99 -7.14
N TRP A 80 -7.68 -4.78 -6.57
CA TRP A 80 -6.85 -4.29 -5.48
C TRP A 80 -7.37 -4.64 -4.08
N GLN A 81 -8.59 -5.17 -3.99
CA GLN A 81 -9.26 -5.43 -2.71
C GLN A 81 -8.42 -6.33 -1.79
N GLY A 82 -8.16 -5.84 -0.56
CA GLY A 82 -7.36 -6.53 0.45
C GLY A 82 -5.91 -6.03 0.59
N LEU A 83 -5.32 -5.37 -0.42
CA LEU A 83 -3.98 -4.80 -0.33
C LEU A 83 -3.89 -3.57 0.60
N GLY A 84 -5.01 -2.85 0.79
CA GLY A 84 -5.02 -1.59 1.50
C GLY A 84 -4.44 -0.42 0.70
N TYR A 85 -4.41 0.78 1.33
CA TYR A 85 -3.91 2.02 0.68
C TYR A 85 -4.45 2.20 -0.74
N TYR A 86 -5.76 2.15 -0.91
CA TYR A 86 -6.47 2.16 -2.18
C TYR A 86 -6.22 3.40 -3.04
N SER A 87 -5.70 4.48 -2.45
CA SER A 87 -5.21 5.63 -3.23
C SER A 87 -4.12 5.25 -4.22
N ARG A 88 -3.33 4.19 -3.94
CA ARG A 88 -2.34 3.66 -4.88
C ARG A 88 -3.01 3.15 -6.16
N ALA A 89 -4.07 2.35 -6.04
CA ALA A 89 -4.83 1.83 -7.19
C ALA A 89 -5.45 2.95 -8.02
N ARG A 90 -6.10 3.93 -7.35
CA ARG A 90 -6.67 5.10 -8.05
C ARG A 90 -5.61 5.95 -8.74
N ASN A 91 -4.47 6.17 -8.10
CA ASN A 91 -3.37 6.91 -8.70
C ASN A 91 -2.75 6.14 -9.87
N LEU A 92 -2.59 4.83 -9.73
CA LEU A 92 -2.13 3.93 -10.78
C LEU A 92 -3.03 4.03 -12.03
N HIS A 93 -4.34 3.91 -11.83
CA HIS A 93 -5.34 4.04 -12.89
C HIS A 93 -5.32 5.43 -13.57
N ALA A 94 -5.27 6.50 -12.78
CA ALA A 94 -5.17 7.86 -13.31
C ALA A 94 -3.86 8.10 -14.06
N ALA A 95 -2.74 7.52 -13.60
CA ALA A 95 -1.46 7.60 -14.30
C ALA A 95 -1.48 6.82 -15.61
N ALA A 96 -2.11 5.63 -15.66
CA ALA A 96 -2.29 4.87 -16.90
C ALA A 96 -3.07 5.70 -17.96
N LYS A 97 -4.16 6.36 -17.57
CA LYS A 97 -4.89 7.29 -18.46
C LYS A 97 -3.99 8.42 -18.94
N SER A 98 -3.21 9.02 -18.05
CA SER A 98 -2.26 10.07 -18.42
C SER A 98 -1.17 9.59 -19.39
N ILE A 99 -0.71 8.34 -19.27
CA ILE A 99 0.24 7.76 -20.24
C ILE A 99 -0.41 7.61 -21.61
N MET A 100 -1.65 7.13 -21.67
CA MET A 100 -2.40 7.06 -22.95
C MET A 100 -2.57 8.45 -23.60
N GLU A 101 -2.94 9.46 -22.83
CA GLU A 101 -3.25 10.80 -23.33
C GLU A 101 -2.00 11.59 -23.73
N ARG A 102 -0.94 11.55 -22.92
CA ARG A 102 0.24 12.42 -23.07
C ARG A 102 1.38 11.77 -23.84
N PHE A 103 1.47 10.45 -23.80
CA PHE A 103 2.58 9.68 -24.34
C PHE A 103 2.15 8.59 -25.33
N ASN A 104 0.91 8.67 -25.85
CA ASN A 104 0.34 7.73 -26.84
C ASN A 104 0.43 6.25 -26.39
N GLY A 105 0.28 5.99 -25.10
CA GLY A 105 0.37 4.64 -24.52
C GLY A 105 1.79 4.09 -24.33
N VAL A 106 2.82 4.85 -24.71
CA VAL A 106 4.22 4.47 -24.49
C VAL A 106 4.67 4.99 -23.12
N PHE A 107 5.24 4.12 -22.31
CA PHE A 107 5.75 4.53 -21.00
C PHE A 107 6.94 5.48 -21.16
N PRO A 108 6.94 6.69 -20.53
CA PRO A 108 8.00 7.66 -20.72
C PRO A 108 9.33 7.18 -20.10
N GLU A 109 10.45 7.41 -20.81
CA GLU A 109 11.79 7.06 -20.34
C GLU A 109 12.43 8.16 -19.48
N ASN A 110 12.02 9.41 -19.67
CA ASN A 110 12.61 10.54 -18.97
C ASN A 110 12.17 10.54 -17.50
N TYR A 111 13.13 10.61 -16.58
CA TYR A 111 12.88 10.62 -15.14
C TYR A 111 11.85 11.68 -14.70
N LYS A 112 11.91 12.91 -15.24
CA LYS A 112 10.99 13.99 -14.88
C LYS A 112 9.57 13.72 -15.37
N GLU A 113 9.44 13.10 -16.55
CA GLU A 113 8.14 12.70 -17.09
C GLU A 113 7.53 11.58 -16.27
N VAL A 114 8.32 10.56 -15.90
CA VAL A 114 7.89 9.48 -15.00
C VAL A 114 7.47 10.06 -13.64
N LEU A 115 8.28 10.96 -13.06
CA LEU A 115 7.96 11.62 -11.78
C LEU A 115 6.69 12.48 -11.85
N SER A 116 6.32 12.98 -13.03
CA SER A 116 5.09 13.78 -13.23
C SER A 116 3.81 12.95 -13.19
N LEU A 117 3.90 11.63 -13.26
CA LEU A 117 2.75 10.73 -13.24
C LEU A 117 2.15 10.66 -11.83
N LYS A 118 0.83 10.59 -11.76
CA LYS A 118 0.11 10.62 -10.48
C LYS A 118 0.47 9.42 -9.60
N GLY A 119 0.89 9.70 -8.38
CA GLY A 119 1.24 8.66 -7.39
C GLY A 119 2.65 8.11 -7.53
N ILE A 120 3.45 8.62 -8.46
CA ILE A 120 4.88 8.29 -8.58
C ILE A 120 5.69 9.35 -7.84
N GLY A 121 6.42 8.91 -6.82
CA GLY A 121 7.41 9.72 -6.10
C GLY A 121 8.83 9.46 -6.60
N GLU A 122 9.80 10.21 -6.03
CA GLU A 122 11.23 10.13 -6.40
C GLU A 122 11.76 8.70 -6.37
N TYR A 123 11.47 7.92 -5.32
CA TYR A 123 11.84 6.51 -5.21
C TYR A 123 11.29 5.69 -6.38
N THR A 124 9.97 5.73 -6.61
CA THR A 124 9.34 4.92 -7.66
C THR A 124 9.83 5.32 -9.06
N ALA A 125 10.02 6.63 -9.30
CA ALA A 125 10.58 7.11 -10.56
C ALA A 125 12.01 6.58 -10.77
N ALA A 126 12.87 6.67 -9.75
CA ALA A 126 14.24 6.15 -9.80
C ALA A 126 14.27 4.63 -10.03
N ALA A 127 13.40 3.88 -9.36
CA ALA A 127 13.29 2.43 -9.54
C ALA A 127 12.89 2.09 -10.99
N ILE A 128 11.85 2.71 -11.53
CA ILE A 128 11.39 2.45 -12.90
C ILE A 128 12.51 2.74 -13.90
N VAL A 129 13.10 3.95 -13.87
CA VAL A 129 14.08 4.33 -14.90
C VAL A 129 15.40 3.59 -14.76
N SER A 130 15.80 3.20 -13.56
CA SER A 130 17.02 2.42 -13.37
C SER A 130 16.84 0.94 -13.73
N PHE A 131 15.69 0.34 -13.38
CA PHE A 131 15.44 -1.08 -13.67
C PHE A 131 15.13 -1.32 -15.16
N ALA A 132 14.35 -0.43 -15.80
CA ALA A 132 14.00 -0.58 -17.21
C ALA A 132 15.13 -0.19 -18.14
N TRP A 133 15.79 0.95 -17.91
CA TRP A 133 16.73 1.57 -18.84
C TRP A 133 18.13 1.80 -18.28
N ASN A 134 18.40 1.28 -17.09
CA ASN A 134 19.69 1.41 -16.40
C ASN A 134 20.16 2.86 -16.21
N GLN A 135 19.21 3.81 -16.07
CA GLN A 135 19.55 5.21 -15.83
C GLN A 135 20.13 5.39 -14.42
N PRO A 136 21.13 6.27 -14.23
CA PRO A 136 21.90 6.37 -12.99
C PRO A 136 21.17 7.18 -11.91
N TYR A 137 19.97 6.75 -11.55
CA TYR A 137 19.19 7.31 -10.43
C TYR A 137 19.21 6.35 -9.25
N PRO A 138 19.72 6.78 -8.08
CA PRO A 138 19.76 5.95 -6.89
C PRO A 138 18.35 5.76 -6.30
N VAL A 139 18.06 4.57 -5.81
CA VAL A 139 16.84 4.29 -5.05
C VAL A 139 17.10 4.41 -3.55
N VAL A 140 16.16 4.99 -2.80
CA VAL A 140 16.24 5.09 -1.34
C VAL A 140 14.87 4.73 -0.75
N ASP A 141 14.67 3.45 -0.46
CA ASP A 141 13.52 2.92 0.26
C ASP A 141 13.83 2.68 1.75
N GLY A 142 12.90 2.12 2.49
CA GLY A 142 13.11 1.79 3.90
C GLY A 142 14.26 0.81 4.16
N ASN A 143 14.56 -0.09 3.21
CA ASN A 143 15.67 -1.02 3.29
C ASN A 143 16.99 -0.29 3.05
N VAL A 144 17.05 0.53 2.03
CA VAL A 144 18.24 1.33 1.67
C VAL A 144 18.57 2.33 2.76
N TYR A 145 17.58 3.04 3.33
CA TYR A 145 17.81 3.90 4.50
C TYR A 145 18.51 3.13 5.63
N ARG A 146 18.07 1.93 5.93
CA ARG A 146 18.65 1.10 6.99
C ARG A 146 20.07 0.64 6.68
N VAL A 147 20.30 0.18 5.44
CA VAL A 147 21.65 -0.24 4.99
C VAL A 147 22.62 0.93 5.06
N LEU A 148 22.28 2.06 4.46
CA LEU A 148 23.15 3.25 4.43
C LEU A 148 23.38 3.84 5.83
N SER A 149 22.33 3.92 6.68
CA SER A 149 22.48 4.40 8.05
C SER A 149 23.50 3.55 8.83
N ARG A 150 23.46 2.23 8.67
CA ARG A 150 24.39 1.31 9.35
C ARG A 150 25.78 1.31 8.73
N LEU A 151 25.85 1.30 7.40
CA LEU A 151 27.12 1.27 6.68
C LEU A 151 27.99 2.49 7.01
N PHE A 152 27.38 3.69 7.05
CA PHE A 152 28.09 4.95 7.30
C PHE A 152 27.86 5.53 8.71
N ALA A 153 27.23 4.81 9.61
CA ALA A 153 26.88 5.22 10.97
C ALA A 153 26.19 6.58 11.03
N VAL A 154 25.22 6.84 10.12
CA VAL A 154 24.53 8.13 10.02
C VAL A 154 23.39 8.21 11.03
N ASP A 155 23.45 9.18 11.92
CA ASP A 155 22.48 9.45 13.00
C ASP A 155 21.40 10.46 12.63
N THR A 156 21.51 11.11 11.47
CA THR A 156 20.47 12.03 10.96
C THR A 156 19.17 11.27 10.75
N PRO A 157 18.03 11.73 11.35
CA PRO A 157 16.77 11.04 11.23
C PRO A 157 16.28 10.92 9.77
N ILE A 158 15.97 9.70 9.34
CA ILE A 158 15.59 9.39 7.96
C ILE A 158 14.27 10.00 7.50
N ASP A 159 13.42 10.42 8.43
CA ASP A 159 12.10 11.00 8.22
C ASP A 159 12.09 12.53 8.20
N THR A 160 13.26 13.16 8.17
CA THR A 160 13.43 14.61 8.01
C THR A 160 13.83 14.98 6.58
N THR A 161 13.58 16.23 6.18
CA THR A 161 14.04 16.74 4.86
C THR A 161 15.56 16.69 4.72
N LYS A 162 16.30 17.04 5.80
CA LYS A 162 17.76 16.93 5.83
C LYS A 162 18.23 15.48 5.64
N GLY A 163 17.58 14.55 6.37
CA GLY A 163 17.90 13.13 6.24
C GLY A 163 17.66 12.62 4.84
N LYS A 164 16.50 12.88 4.25
CA LYS A 164 16.20 12.45 2.86
C LYS A 164 17.25 12.91 1.87
N LYS A 165 17.67 14.19 1.96
CA LYS A 165 18.72 14.73 1.07
C LYS A 165 20.06 14.04 1.29
N GLN A 166 20.50 13.89 2.55
CA GLN A 166 21.77 13.25 2.89
C GLN A 166 21.82 11.79 2.41
N PHE A 167 20.73 11.02 2.61
CA PHE A 167 20.69 9.63 2.18
C PHE A 167 20.61 9.48 0.66
N ALA A 168 19.98 10.40 -0.05
CA ALA A 168 20.02 10.44 -1.51
C ALA A 168 21.44 10.70 -2.06
N GLU A 169 22.18 11.62 -1.41
CA GLU A 169 23.58 11.90 -1.73
C GLU A 169 24.47 10.67 -1.49
N LEU A 170 24.33 10.00 -0.33
CA LEU A 170 25.06 8.76 0.00
C LEU A 170 24.75 7.63 -0.97
N ALA A 171 23.47 7.44 -1.33
CA ALA A 171 23.08 6.43 -2.31
C ALA A 171 23.69 6.73 -3.69
N GLY A 172 23.72 8.01 -4.08
CA GLY A 172 24.35 8.45 -5.34
C GLY A 172 25.86 8.24 -5.36
N MET A 173 26.55 8.43 -4.23
CA MET A 173 28.00 8.23 -4.12
C MET A 173 28.41 6.79 -4.40
N ILE A 174 27.67 5.81 -3.88
CA ILE A 174 28.01 4.37 -4.01
C ILE A 174 27.41 3.74 -5.28
N LEU A 175 26.57 4.45 -6.02
CA LEU A 175 25.92 3.94 -7.23
C LEU A 175 26.94 3.73 -8.35
N ASP A 176 26.99 2.55 -8.94
CA ASP A 176 27.67 2.35 -10.21
C ASP A 176 26.76 2.85 -11.36
N PRO A 177 27.10 3.95 -12.04
CA PRO A 177 26.27 4.50 -13.11
C PRO A 177 26.19 3.58 -14.35
N LYS A 178 27.12 2.65 -14.49
CA LYS A 178 27.13 1.67 -15.60
C LYS A 178 26.23 0.48 -15.33
N ASN A 179 25.89 0.22 -14.05
CA ASN A 179 25.07 -0.90 -13.62
C ASN A 179 24.03 -0.49 -12.56
N ALA A 180 23.41 0.68 -12.77
CA ALA A 180 22.52 1.31 -11.80
C ALA A 180 21.32 0.42 -11.42
N GLY A 181 20.69 -0.23 -12.39
CA GLY A 181 19.54 -1.10 -12.14
C GLY A 181 19.88 -2.28 -11.23
N THR A 182 20.98 -3.00 -11.51
CA THR A 182 21.40 -4.14 -10.67
C THR A 182 21.87 -3.67 -9.29
N HIS A 183 22.64 -2.58 -9.22
CA HIS A 183 23.09 -1.99 -7.95
C HIS A 183 21.90 -1.65 -7.05
N ASN A 184 20.90 -0.97 -7.59
CA ASN A 184 19.71 -0.57 -6.86
C ASN A 184 18.93 -1.79 -6.34
N GLN A 185 18.74 -2.81 -7.17
CA GLN A 185 18.12 -4.06 -6.72
C GLN A 185 18.97 -4.76 -5.65
N ALA A 186 20.29 -4.74 -5.78
CA ALA A 186 21.21 -5.40 -4.86
C ALA A 186 21.15 -4.77 -3.45
N ILE A 187 21.21 -3.45 -3.33
CA ILE A 187 21.16 -2.79 -2.03
C ILE A 187 19.78 -2.95 -1.36
N MET A 188 18.69 -2.91 -2.13
CA MET A 188 17.35 -3.19 -1.62
C MET A 188 17.22 -4.63 -1.11
N GLU A 189 17.74 -5.61 -1.86
CA GLU A 189 17.69 -7.01 -1.49
C GLU A 189 18.56 -7.32 -0.28
N LEU A 190 19.77 -6.73 -0.20
CA LEU A 190 20.63 -6.84 1.00
C LEU A 190 19.88 -6.32 2.24
N GLY A 191 19.18 -5.20 2.10
CA GLY A 191 18.36 -4.66 3.18
C GLY A 191 17.21 -5.58 3.56
N ALA A 192 16.60 -6.25 2.59
CA ALA A 192 15.47 -7.14 2.83
C ALA A 192 15.85 -8.49 3.46
N LEU A 193 17.02 -9.06 3.09
CA LEU A 193 17.41 -10.42 3.45
C LEU A 193 18.52 -10.48 4.49
N GLN A 194 19.53 -9.63 4.39
CA GLN A 194 20.75 -9.68 5.19
C GLN A 194 20.77 -8.62 6.29
N CYS A 195 20.62 -7.36 5.92
CA CYS A 195 20.62 -6.23 6.85
C CYS A 195 19.21 -5.96 7.40
N VAL A 196 18.58 -6.99 7.99
CA VAL A 196 17.19 -6.94 8.50
C VAL A 196 17.05 -5.99 9.70
N PRO A 197 15.81 -5.53 10.02
CA PRO A 197 15.59 -4.55 11.09
C PRO A 197 16.08 -5.00 12.47
N GLN A 198 15.79 -6.24 12.85
CA GLN A 198 16.14 -6.80 14.15
C GLN A 198 17.11 -7.96 13.99
N ASN A 199 18.16 -7.97 14.81
CA ASN A 199 19.15 -9.04 14.87
C ASN A 199 19.70 -9.50 13.51
N PRO A 200 20.24 -8.58 12.66
CA PRO A 200 20.87 -8.98 11.41
C PRO A 200 22.10 -9.84 11.69
N ASP A 201 22.32 -10.87 10.87
CA ASP A 201 23.54 -11.68 10.95
C ASP A 201 24.70 -10.93 10.29
N CYS A 202 25.33 -10.03 11.06
CA CYS A 202 26.43 -9.21 10.58
C CYS A 202 27.72 -10.02 10.33
N GLY A 203 27.86 -11.19 10.94
CA GLY A 203 29.06 -12.04 10.80
C GLY A 203 29.28 -12.53 9.37
N VAL A 204 28.19 -12.79 8.64
CA VAL A 204 28.22 -13.26 7.24
C VAL A 204 27.86 -12.16 6.24
N CYS A 205 27.68 -10.91 6.69
CA CYS A 205 27.34 -9.79 5.81
C CYS A 205 28.51 -9.46 4.87
N PRO A 206 28.27 -9.31 3.55
CA PRO A 206 29.33 -9.01 2.58
C PRO A 206 29.98 -7.63 2.83
N LEU A 207 29.27 -6.71 3.49
CA LEU A 207 29.74 -5.36 3.80
C LEU A 207 30.31 -5.23 5.24
N LYS A 208 30.47 -6.32 6.00
CA LYS A 208 30.86 -6.26 7.43
C LYS A 208 32.12 -5.44 7.70
N ASP A 209 33.14 -5.62 6.85
CA ASP A 209 34.45 -4.99 7.02
C ASP A 209 34.45 -3.49 6.66
N LYS A 210 33.40 -3.02 6.01
CA LYS A 210 33.18 -1.61 5.66
C LYS A 210 32.06 -0.95 6.51
N CYS A 211 31.37 -1.74 7.37
CA CYS A 211 30.22 -1.27 8.12
C CYS A 211 30.62 -0.57 9.43
N MET A 212 30.49 0.75 9.48
CA MET A 212 30.85 1.55 10.65
C MET A 212 29.98 1.21 11.89
N ALA A 213 28.68 0.92 11.71
CA ALA A 213 27.80 0.53 12.81
C ALA A 213 28.17 -0.83 13.39
N PHE A 214 28.64 -1.77 12.56
CA PHE A 214 29.14 -3.07 13.02
C PHE A 214 30.47 -2.93 13.76
N ALA A 215 31.41 -2.18 13.20
CA ALA A 215 32.71 -1.90 13.83
C ALA A 215 32.57 -1.23 15.20
N SER A 216 31.56 -0.38 15.37
CA SER A 216 31.28 0.30 16.67
C SER A 216 30.35 -0.50 17.62
N GLY A 217 29.84 -1.67 17.21
CA GLY A 217 28.90 -2.46 18.00
C GLY A 217 27.48 -1.86 18.13
N ASN A 218 27.12 -0.85 17.33
CA ASN A 218 25.89 -0.05 17.48
C ASN A 218 24.86 -0.27 16.36
N VAL A 219 24.80 -1.46 15.76
CA VAL A 219 23.93 -1.77 14.62
C VAL A 219 22.45 -1.44 14.88
N GLN A 220 21.96 -1.70 16.10
CA GLN A 220 20.55 -1.50 16.47
C GLN A 220 20.17 -0.03 16.69
N ALA A 221 21.14 0.88 16.83
CA ALA A 221 20.87 2.31 16.93
C ALA A 221 20.40 2.93 15.62
N TYR A 222 20.58 2.22 14.49
CA TYR A 222 20.29 2.73 13.16
C TYR A 222 19.18 1.94 12.45
N PRO A 223 18.33 2.61 11.66
CA PRO A 223 18.26 4.05 11.40
C PRO A 223 17.57 4.83 12.52
N VAL A 224 17.93 6.10 12.68
CA VAL A 224 17.26 7.03 13.60
C VAL A 224 15.97 7.55 12.95
N LYS A 225 14.92 7.72 13.76
CA LYS A 225 13.64 8.36 13.38
C LYS A 225 13.27 9.40 14.43
N GLN A 226 12.76 10.55 13.97
CA GLN A 226 12.35 11.65 14.84
C GLN A 226 10.84 11.64 15.12
N ASN A 227 10.03 11.27 14.12
CA ASN A 227 8.59 11.40 14.21
C ASN A 227 7.93 10.14 14.76
N LYS A 228 7.03 10.34 15.73
CA LYS A 228 6.12 9.28 16.21
C LYS A 228 4.74 9.50 15.59
N THR A 229 4.20 8.48 14.96
CA THR A 229 2.85 8.52 14.42
C THR A 229 1.83 8.58 15.56
N LYS A 230 0.98 9.63 15.56
CA LYS A 230 -0.18 9.69 16.46
C LYS A 230 -1.37 9.03 15.78
N THR A 231 -2.11 8.22 16.51
CA THR A 231 -3.35 7.60 16.05
C THR A 231 -4.55 8.22 16.74
N ARG A 232 -5.71 8.23 16.07
CA ARG A 232 -7.01 8.59 16.66
C ARG A 232 -7.94 7.38 16.58
N ASP A 233 -8.78 7.22 17.59
CA ASP A 233 -9.81 6.19 17.61
C ASP A 233 -11.06 6.68 16.87
N ARG A 234 -11.74 5.75 16.18
CA ARG A 234 -13.02 5.97 15.47
C ARG A 234 -13.93 4.78 15.72
N TYR A 235 -15.21 5.01 15.87
CA TYR A 235 -16.21 3.98 16.18
C TYR A 235 -17.23 3.91 15.06
N PHE A 236 -17.26 2.77 14.36
CA PHE A 236 -18.07 2.54 13.17
C PHE A 236 -19.16 1.53 13.45
N HIS A 237 -20.39 1.89 13.13
CA HIS A 237 -21.55 1.01 13.24
C HIS A 237 -22.13 0.78 11.85
N TYR A 238 -21.79 -0.37 11.25
CA TYR A 238 -22.28 -0.76 9.93
C TYR A 238 -23.62 -1.47 10.03
N LEU A 239 -24.58 -1.03 9.23
CA LEU A 239 -25.94 -1.56 9.19
C LEU A 239 -26.13 -2.34 7.89
N TYR A 240 -26.08 -3.68 7.97
CA TYR A 240 -26.44 -4.56 6.87
C TYR A 240 -27.96 -4.70 6.82
N ILE A 241 -28.62 -3.80 6.10
CA ILE A 241 -30.08 -3.70 6.03
C ILE A 241 -30.57 -4.64 4.93
N ILE A 242 -31.59 -5.45 5.23
CA ILE A 242 -32.15 -6.45 4.33
C ILE A 242 -33.67 -6.24 4.20
N TYR A 243 -34.13 -6.23 2.95
CA TYR A 243 -35.55 -6.26 2.61
C TYR A 243 -35.78 -7.12 1.36
N LYS A 244 -36.51 -8.22 1.48
CA LYS A 244 -36.84 -9.13 0.37
C LYS A 244 -35.64 -9.52 -0.48
N GLY A 245 -34.49 -9.81 0.13
CA GLY A 245 -33.25 -10.20 -0.57
C GLY A 245 -32.46 -9.06 -1.20
N GLN A 246 -32.88 -7.82 -0.98
CA GLN A 246 -32.13 -6.61 -1.36
C GLN A 246 -31.39 -6.03 -0.16
N THR A 247 -30.28 -5.33 -0.43
CA THR A 247 -29.53 -4.54 0.55
C THR A 247 -29.11 -3.21 -0.05
N TRP A 248 -28.56 -2.32 0.77
CA TRP A 248 -28.14 -0.99 0.41
C TRP A 248 -26.68 -0.77 0.72
N MET A 249 -25.97 -0.15 -0.23
CA MET A 249 -24.58 0.22 -0.07
C MET A 249 -24.37 1.69 -0.48
N ASN A 250 -23.34 2.31 0.09
CA ASN A 250 -22.90 3.64 -0.27
C ASN A 250 -21.49 3.59 -0.84
N ARG A 251 -21.21 4.36 -1.90
CA ARG A 251 -19.83 4.58 -2.37
C ARG A 251 -19.22 5.75 -1.60
N ARG A 252 -18.10 5.51 -0.93
CA ARG A 252 -17.37 6.58 -0.22
C ARG A 252 -16.76 7.57 -1.20
N THR A 253 -17.26 8.81 -1.22
CA THR A 253 -16.79 9.86 -2.11
C THR A 253 -15.99 10.95 -1.41
N GLY A 254 -16.03 11.02 -0.07
CA GLY A 254 -15.37 12.02 0.74
C GLY A 254 -13.84 11.88 0.76
N LYS A 255 -13.14 12.94 1.20
CA LYS A 255 -11.69 12.94 1.45
C LYS A 255 -11.39 12.24 2.79
N ASP A 256 -11.64 10.94 2.89
CA ASP A 256 -11.42 10.12 4.08
C ASP A 256 -10.81 8.77 3.66
N ILE A 257 -10.63 7.87 4.63
CA ILE A 257 -10.19 6.50 4.34
C ILE A 257 -11.16 5.82 3.36
N TRP A 258 -10.62 4.91 2.55
CA TRP A 258 -11.39 4.03 1.66
C TRP A 258 -12.25 4.72 0.60
N THR A 259 -11.90 5.95 0.22
CA THR A 259 -12.55 6.66 -0.89
C THR A 259 -12.63 5.77 -2.14
N GLY A 260 -13.79 5.73 -2.78
CA GLY A 260 -14.07 4.90 -3.96
C GLY A 260 -14.57 3.50 -3.63
N LEU A 261 -14.44 3.01 -2.38
CA LEU A 261 -14.96 1.72 -1.96
C LEU A 261 -16.43 1.81 -1.56
N TYR A 262 -17.10 0.67 -1.63
CA TYR A 262 -18.48 0.53 -1.19
C TYR A 262 -18.56 0.05 0.26
N GLU A 263 -19.55 0.54 0.98
CA GLU A 263 -19.80 0.16 2.37
C GLU A 263 -21.30 0.08 2.64
N PHE A 264 -21.68 -0.68 3.66
CA PHE A 264 -23.03 -0.62 4.20
C PHE A 264 -23.33 0.76 4.79
N PRO A 265 -24.60 1.17 4.94
CA PRO A 265 -24.95 2.35 5.71
C PRO A 265 -24.17 2.39 7.03
N LEU A 266 -23.49 3.51 7.27
CA LEU A 266 -22.55 3.70 8.38
C LEU A 266 -23.06 4.81 9.30
N ILE A 267 -23.08 4.53 10.59
CA ILE A 267 -23.17 5.54 11.63
C ILE A 267 -21.83 5.58 12.36
N GLU A 268 -21.16 6.72 12.35
CA GLU A 268 -19.92 6.94 13.10
C GLU A 268 -20.25 7.68 14.39
N THR A 269 -19.68 7.21 15.51
CA THR A 269 -19.84 7.84 16.84
C THR A 269 -18.48 8.28 17.38
N ASP A 270 -18.46 9.18 18.34
CA ASP A 270 -17.27 9.72 18.98
C ASP A 270 -16.72 8.83 20.12
N HIS A 271 -17.52 7.86 20.57
CA HIS A 271 -17.17 6.89 21.59
C HIS A 271 -17.80 5.52 21.31
N ALA A 272 -17.32 4.51 22.04
CA ALA A 272 -17.89 3.17 21.97
C ALA A 272 -19.35 3.17 22.43
N MET A 273 -20.23 2.54 21.66
CA MET A 273 -21.67 2.49 21.91
C MET A 273 -22.19 1.09 21.62
N ASP A 274 -23.13 0.63 22.42
CA ASP A 274 -23.89 -0.59 22.15
C ASP A 274 -25.05 -0.32 21.18
N PHE A 275 -25.76 -1.38 20.80
CA PHE A 275 -26.86 -1.22 19.84
C PHE A 275 -28.05 -0.42 20.44
N SER A 276 -28.31 -0.55 21.73
CA SER A 276 -29.40 0.19 22.39
C SER A 276 -29.12 1.70 22.32
N GLY A 277 -27.90 2.11 22.69
CA GLY A 277 -27.49 3.51 22.57
C GLY A 277 -27.51 4.01 21.14
N LEU A 278 -27.07 3.17 20.16
CA LEU A 278 -27.10 3.51 18.75
C LEU A 278 -28.54 3.83 18.27
N CYS A 279 -29.52 3.05 18.66
CA CYS A 279 -30.95 3.27 18.32
C CYS A 279 -31.49 4.61 18.83
N GLU A 280 -30.92 5.15 19.89
CA GLU A 280 -31.31 6.44 20.46
C GLU A 280 -30.72 7.63 19.73
N THR A 281 -29.72 7.40 18.86
CA THR A 281 -29.08 8.47 18.09
C THR A 281 -30.02 9.04 17.01
N GLN A 282 -29.89 10.33 16.77
CA GLN A 282 -30.64 10.97 15.69
C GLN A 282 -30.29 10.38 14.31
N ALA A 283 -29.03 9.96 14.12
CA ALA A 283 -28.58 9.35 12.89
C ALA A 283 -29.30 8.04 12.58
N PHE A 284 -29.49 7.18 13.60
CA PHE A 284 -30.24 5.93 13.45
C PHE A 284 -31.73 6.19 13.16
N ARG A 285 -32.35 7.11 13.89
CA ARG A 285 -33.76 7.50 13.67
C ARG A 285 -33.97 8.10 12.28
N ASN A 286 -33.06 8.93 11.81
CA ASN A 286 -33.13 9.51 10.46
C ASN A 286 -33.00 8.45 9.37
N LEU A 287 -32.23 7.37 9.64
CA LEU A 287 -31.99 6.32 8.66
C LEU A 287 -33.10 5.26 8.65
N LEU A 288 -33.59 4.84 9.80
CA LEU A 288 -34.50 3.69 9.95
C LEU A 288 -35.80 4.00 10.70
N GLY A 289 -36.09 5.27 11.07
CA GLY A 289 -37.28 5.63 11.85
C GLY A 289 -38.59 5.19 11.20
N ASP A 290 -38.65 5.20 9.87
CA ASP A 290 -39.83 4.83 9.09
C ASP A 290 -39.77 3.40 8.53
N ALA A 291 -38.82 2.55 8.99
CA ALA A 291 -38.62 1.19 8.48
C ALA A 291 -39.63 0.15 9.00
N GLY A 292 -40.52 0.56 9.87
CA GLY A 292 -41.49 -0.34 10.55
C GLY A 292 -40.80 -1.15 11.65
N LYS A 293 -41.27 -2.39 11.86
CA LYS A 293 -40.65 -3.29 12.84
C LYS A 293 -39.27 -3.78 12.33
N LEU A 294 -38.30 -3.73 13.22
CA LEU A 294 -36.94 -4.18 12.93
C LEU A 294 -36.69 -5.56 13.56
N SER A 295 -36.16 -6.50 12.75
CA SER A 295 -35.60 -7.75 13.28
C SER A 295 -34.08 -7.65 13.20
N ILE A 296 -33.38 -7.75 14.33
CA ILE A 296 -31.97 -7.41 14.44
C ILE A 296 -31.20 -8.64 14.91
N THR A 297 -30.13 -8.93 14.16
CA THR A 297 -29.12 -9.92 14.54
C THR A 297 -27.79 -9.20 14.65
N GLN A 298 -27.17 -9.23 15.81
CA GLN A 298 -25.83 -8.68 16.00
C GLN A 298 -24.82 -9.61 15.32
N GLY A 299 -24.04 -9.06 14.40
CA GLY A 299 -22.97 -9.77 13.70
C GLY A 299 -21.65 -9.75 14.48
N LEU A 300 -20.66 -9.07 13.93
CA LEU A 300 -19.38 -8.80 14.61
C LEU A 300 -19.50 -7.55 15.48
N SER A 301 -18.94 -7.57 16.68
CA SER A 301 -18.91 -6.40 17.55
C SER A 301 -17.49 -6.02 17.93
N ASN A 302 -17.25 -4.71 17.98
CA ASN A 302 -16.01 -4.09 18.43
C ASN A 302 -14.73 -4.65 17.74
N VAL A 303 -14.81 -4.90 16.43
CA VAL A 303 -13.69 -5.39 15.65
C VAL A 303 -12.66 -4.28 15.51
N LYS A 304 -11.48 -4.50 16.11
CA LYS A 304 -10.38 -3.54 16.03
C LYS A 304 -9.64 -3.67 14.69
N HIS A 305 -9.52 -2.55 13.97
CA HIS A 305 -8.73 -2.46 12.74
C HIS A 305 -7.78 -1.27 12.79
N THR A 306 -6.47 -1.57 12.73
CA THR A 306 -5.42 -0.56 12.86
C THR A 306 -4.97 -0.08 11.49
N LEU A 307 -5.06 1.23 11.28
CA LEU A 307 -4.50 1.95 10.14
C LEU A 307 -3.31 2.80 10.60
N SER A 308 -2.56 3.41 9.67
CA SER A 308 -1.34 4.19 9.99
C SER A 308 -1.60 5.35 10.97
N HIS A 309 -2.75 6.02 10.86
CA HIS A 309 -3.08 7.21 11.67
C HIS A 309 -4.41 7.09 12.43
N GLN A 310 -5.06 5.94 12.37
CA GLN A 310 -6.38 5.71 12.96
C GLN A 310 -6.49 4.28 13.47
N ILE A 311 -7.27 4.10 14.54
CA ILE A 311 -7.71 2.80 15.02
C ILE A 311 -9.24 2.80 14.91
N LEU A 312 -9.77 1.85 14.15
CA LEU A 312 -11.21 1.71 13.96
C LEU A 312 -11.71 0.60 14.87
N TYR A 313 -12.81 0.88 15.54
CA TYR A 313 -13.60 -0.11 16.28
C TYR A 313 -14.94 -0.25 15.58
N ALA A 314 -15.14 -1.36 14.86
CA ALA A 314 -16.30 -1.56 14.03
C ALA A 314 -17.26 -2.60 14.60
N SER A 315 -18.54 -2.28 14.61
CA SER A 315 -19.63 -3.20 14.92
C SER A 315 -20.56 -3.34 13.71
N PHE A 316 -21.06 -4.55 13.47
CA PHE A 316 -21.92 -4.88 12.35
C PHE A 316 -23.27 -5.39 12.87
N TYR A 317 -24.33 -4.86 12.32
CA TYR A 317 -25.70 -5.24 12.66
C TYR A 317 -26.43 -5.64 11.38
N GLN A 318 -26.95 -6.86 11.34
CA GLN A 318 -27.88 -7.28 10.31
C GLN A 318 -29.29 -6.90 10.74
N ILE A 319 -30.01 -6.15 9.90
CA ILE A 319 -31.31 -5.58 10.20
C ILE A 319 -32.28 -5.92 9.08
N GLU A 320 -33.27 -6.74 9.37
CA GLU A 320 -34.40 -6.97 8.48
C GLU A 320 -35.49 -5.95 8.76
N ILE A 321 -35.99 -5.30 7.70
CA ILE A 321 -36.98 -4.23 7.77
C ILE A 321 -38.31 -4.66 7.14
N GLU A 322 -39.45 -4.10 7.61
CA GLU A 322 -40.77 -4.39 7.05
C GLU A 322 -41.11 -3.51 5.84
N GLN A 323 -40.56 -2.32 5.80
CA GLN A 323 -40.73 -1.37 4.67
C GLN A 323 -39.45 -0.58 4.43
N VAL A 324 -39.24 -0.16 3.18
CA VAL A 324 -38.05 0.60 2.78
C VAL A 324 -38.26 2.08 3.11
N PRO A 325 -37.50 2.67 4.03
CA PRO A 325 -37.61 4.08 4.34
C PRO A 325 -37.04 4.95 3.20
N GLU A 326 -37.59 6.16 3.04
CA GLU A 326 -37.17 7.10 2.00
C GLU A 326 -35.67 7.46 2.10
N SER A 327 -35.12 7.47 3.30
CA SER A 327 -33.70 7.72 3.58
C SER A 327 -32.75 6.81 2.82
N LEU A 328 -33.16 5.57 2.49
CA LEU A 328 -32.37 4.63 1.70
C LEU A 328 -32.39 4.92 0.20
N GLY A 329 -33.19 5.84 -0.28
CA GLY A 329 -33.23 6.24 -1.69
C GLY A 329 -31.93 6.83 -2.23
N ASN A 330 -31.05 7.32 -1.37
CA ASN A 330 -29.73 7.83 -1.73
C ASN A 330 -28.64 6.76 -1.79
N TYR A 331 -28.95 5.53 -1.41
CA TYR A 331 -28.04 4.39 -1.42
C TYR A 331 -28.23 3.54 -2.69
N LEU A 332 -27.18 2.86 -3.10
CA LEU A 332 -27.24 1.84 -4.15
C LEU A 332 -27.99 0.63 -3.62
N SER A 333 -29.19 0.35 -4.13
CA SER A 333 -29.91 -0.90 -3.84
C SER A 333 -29.44 -2.02 -4.74
N LEU A 334 -29.15 -3.19 -4.18
CA LEU A 334 -28.69 -4.36 -4.92
C LEU A 334 -29.12 -5.67 -4.25
N PRO A 335 -29.24 -6.78 -5.01
CA PRO A 335 -29.44 -8.08 -4.42
C PRO A 335 -28.29 -8.45 -3.47
N CYS A 336 -28.60 -9.04 -2.31
CA CYS A 336 -27.57 -9.44 -1.32
C CYS A 336 -26.49 -10.33 -1.92
N ARG A 337 -26.81 -11.20 -2.87
CA ARG A 337 -25.86 -12.06 -3.60
C ARG A 337 -24.86 -11.29 -4.48
N ASP A 338 -25.14 -10.04 -4.80
CA ASP A 338 -24.35 -9.22 -5.72
C ASP A 338 -23.35 -8.30 -5.00
N ILE A 339 -23.32 -8.32 -3.66
CA ILE A 339 -22.38 -7.51 -2.85
C ILE A 339 -20.92 -7.79 -3.27
N GLU A 340 -20.60 -9.04 -3.58
CA GLU A 340 -19.24 -9.45 -3.95
C GLU A 340 -18.74 -8.83 -5.26
N LYS A 341 -19.61 -8.26 -6.08
CA LYS A 341 -19.22 -7.55 -7.31
C LYS A 341 -18.54 -6.21 -7.02
N TYR A 342 -18.73 -5.67 -5.82
CA TYR A 342 -18.24 -4.35 -5.41
C TYR A 342 -16.97 -4.45 -4.57
N ALA A 343 -16.07 -3.48 -4.72
CA ALA A 343 -14.88 -3.37 -3.89
C ALA A 343 -15.25 -2.79 -2.52
N VAL A 344 -14.96 -3.55 -1.46
CA VAL A 344 -15.26 -3.16 -0.07
C VAL A 344 -14.00 -3.10 0.79
N PRO A 345 -13.99 -2.31 1.88
CA PRO A 345 -12.91 -2.32 2.87
C PRO A 345 -12.74 -3.72 3.51
N ARG A 346 -11.51 -4.04 3.94
CA ARG A 346 -11.21 -5.33 4.58
C ARG A 346 -12.11 -5.63 5.78
N LEU A 347 -12.53 -4.64 6.55
CA LEU A 347 -13.48 -4.82 7.65
C LEU A 347 -14.82 -5.41 7.19
N ILE A 348 -15.37 -4.87 6.11
CA ILE A 348 -16.62 -5.37 5.53
C ILE A 348 -16.40 -6.75 4.91
N HIS A 349 -15.27 -6.96 4.25
CA HIS A 349 -14.93 -8.27 3.68
C HIS A 349 -14.86 -9.36 4.76
N ILE A 350 -14.23 -9.10 5.91
CA ILE A 350 -14.21 -10.03 7.06
C ILE A 350 -15.63 -10.35 7.53
N TYR A 351 -16.50 -9.35 7.60
CA TYR A 351 -17.89 -9.57 7.98
C TYR A 351 -18.64 -10.46 6.97
N LEU A 352 -18.45 -10.23 5.68
CA LEU A 352 -19.05 -11.05 4.61
C LEU A 352 -18.52 -12.49 4.62
N GLU A 353 -17.21 -12.70 4.82
CA GLU A 353 -16.61 -14.03 4.99
C GLU A 353 -17.27 -14.81 6.13
N LYS A 354 -17.54 -14.13 7.25
CA LYS A 354 -18.26 -14.73 8.38
C LYS A 354 -19.71 -15.08 8.06
N LEU A 355 -20.42 -14.21 7.33
CA LEU A 355 -21.82 -14.49 6.92
C LEU A 355 -21.90 -15.73 6.00
N ASN A 356 -20.91 -15.91 5.15
CA ASN A 356 -20.83 -17.04 4.20
C ASN A 356 -20.27 -18.33 4.83
N GLY A 357 -20.01 -18.34 6.15
CA GLY A 357 -19.48 -19.51 6.85
C GLY A 357 -18.02 -19.84 6.57
N ASN A 358 -17.23 -18.89 6.05
CA ASN A 358 -15.83 -19.06 5.68
C ASN A 358 -14.85 -18.59 6.80
N LEU A 359 -15.34 -18.30 8.01
CA LEU A 359 -14.56 -17.94 9.21
C LEU A 359 -15.00 -18.74 10.42
#